data_ec4bcc96418d1859c421893d65fe1244
#
_entry.id   ec4bcc96418d1859c421893d65fe1244
#
_cell.length_a   1.000
_cell.length_b   1.000
_cell.length_c   1.000
_cell.angle_alpha   90.00
_cell.angle_beta   90.00
_cell.angle_gamma   90.00
#
_symmetry.space_group_name_H-M   'P 1'
#
loop_
_entity.id
_entity.type
_entity.pdbx_description
1 polymer ?
#
loop_
_entity_poly.entity_id
_entity_poly.type
_entity_poly.pdbx_seq_one_letter_code
_entity_poly.pdbx_strand_id
1 'polypeptide(L)'
;ERTVTIKQGRGIVILQKHAVDQNGNIIPDVVEEFAVVKVTTGEQIIIPSGYFYALVNTNKDDVLVAQHSSPRIKDSGNPNSQVLRNMRGFAYRVVAADSHVCLEPNKNYKKIKTLKDGKIPSVGQNLD
;
A
#
# COMPACT_ATOMS: atom_id res chain seq x y z
N GLU A 1 -4.58 8.64 11.31
CA GLU A 1 -4.06 7.38 11.82
C GLU A 1 -5.15 6.31 11.82
N ARG A 2 -4.85 5.15 11.28
CA ARG A 2 -5.79 4.03 11.21
C ARG A 2 -5.11 2.78 11.75
N THR A 3 -5.93 1.87 12.30
CA THR A 3 -5.44 0.60 12.80
C THR A 3 -6.07 -0.53 12.00
N VAL A 4 -5.24 -1.47 11.57
CA VAL A 4 -5.69 -2.67 10.85
C VAL A 4 -5.28 -3.88 11.68
N THR A 5 -6.23 -4.71 12.05
CA THR A 5 -5.99 -5.94 12.81
C THR A 5 -6.31 -7.14 11.93
N ILE A 6 -5.35 -8.05 11.80
CA ILE A 6 -5.53 -9.25 10.97
C ILE A 6 -6.22 -10.31 11.83
N LYS A 7 -7.45 -10.64 11.47
CA LYS A 7 -8.27 -11.62 12.19
C LYS A 7 -8.06 -13.04 11.70
N GLN A 8 -7.78 -13.20 10.41
CA GLN A 8 -7.58 -14.50 9.81
C GLN A 8 -6.73 -14.37 8.54
N GLY A 9 -5.82 -15.31 8.34
CA GLY A 9 -5.06 -15.42 7.11
C GLY A 9 -3.72 -14.72 7.16
N ARG A 10 -3.12 -14.60 5.99
CA ARG A 10 -1.84 -13.90 5.81
C ARG A 10 -1.84 -13.14 4.50
N GLY A 11 -1.06 -12.10 4.44
CA GLY A 11 -0.98 -11.28 3.24
C GLY A 11 0.09 -10.23 3.37
N ILE A 12 -0.09 -9.18 2.61
CA ILE A 12 0.78 -8.01 2.68
C ILE A 12 -0.05 -6.74 2.78
N VAL A 13 0.54 -5.74 3.41
CA VAL A 13 0.01 -4.38 3.41
C VAL A 13 0.97 -3.53 2.60
N ILE A 14 0.45 -2.84 1.61
CA ILE A 14 1.18 -1.84 0.84
C ILE A 14 0.91 -0.49 1.47
N LEU A 15 1.97 0.25 1.73
CA LEU A 15 1.90 1.60 2.29
C LEU A 15 2.57 2.57 1.34
N GLN A 16 1.91 3.68 1.05
CA GLN A 16 2.43 4.67 0.12
C GLN A 16 2.12 6.07 0.60
N LYS A 17 3.16 6.90 0.67
CA LYS A 17 3.03 8.31 0.99
C LYS A 17 3.58 9.13 -0.16
N HIS A 18 2.75 10.03 -0.69
CA HIS A 18 3.16 10.91 -1.79
C HIS A 18 4.00 12.08 -1.28
N ALA A 19 4.87 12.57 -2.14
CA ALA A 19 5.57 13.82 -1.88
C ALA A 19 4.59 15.00 -1.95
N VAL A 20 4.93 16.07 -1.27
CA VAL A 20 4.14 17.30 -1.30
C VAL A 20 5.03 18.46 -1.77
N ASP A 21 4.39 19.46 -2.35
CA ASP A 21 5.07 20.67 -2.77
C ASP A 21 5.22 21.68 -1.62
N GLN A 22 5.73 22.85 -1.91
CA GLN A 22 5.94 23.91 -0.92
C GLN A 22 4.64 24.37 -0.24
N ASN A 23 3.51 24.21 -0.91
CA ASN A 23 2.20 24.61 -0.41
C ASN A 23 1.47 23.49 0.30
N GLY A 24 2.10 22.31 0.43
CA GLY A 24 1.50 21.13 1.04
C GLY A 24 0.58 20.35 0.12
N ASN A 25 0.57 20.64 -1.16
CA ASN A 25 -0.23 19.89 -2.14
C ASN A 25 0.50 18.62 -2.58
N ILE A 26 -0.26 17.55 -2.75
CA ILE A 26 0.29 16.26 -3.18
C ILE A 26 0.85 16.37 -4.60
N ILE A 27 2.05 15.84 -4.79
CA ILE A 27 2.64 15.64 -6.11
C ILE A 27 2.27 14.22 -6.54
N PRO A 28 1.33 14.03 -7.49
CA PRO A 28 0.72 12.71 -7.71
C PRO A 28 1.69 11.64 -8.21
N ASP A 29 2.65 12.00 -9.03
CA ASP A 29 3.56 11.05 -9.69
C ASP A 29 4.88 10.85 -8.94
N VAL A 30 5.00 11.42 -7.74
CA VAL A 30 6.19 11.27 -6.90
C VAL A 30 5.81 10.68 -5.56
N VAL A 31 6.39 9.54 -5.22
CA VAL A 31 6.18 8.85 -3.96
C VAL A 31 7.35 9.14 -3.03
N GLU A 32 7.03 9.66 -1.84
CA GLU A 32 8.03 9.93 -0.80
C GLU A 32 8.50 8.65 -0.13
N GLU A 33 7.56 7.77 0.23
CA GLU A 33 7.85 6.48 0.84
C GLU A 33 6.94 5.40 0.26
N PHE A 34 7.50 4.22 0.07
CA PHE A 34 6.76 3.03 -0.31
C PHE A 34 7.24 1.86 0.54
N ALA A 35 6.31 1.09 1.09
CA ALA A 35 6.65 -0.05 1.92
C ALA A 35 5.72 -1.23 1.67
N VAL A 36 6.26 -2.42 1.83
CA VAL A 36 5.51 -3.67 1.79
C VAL A 36 5.75 -4.37 3.13
N VAL A 37 4.68 -4.66 3.85
CA VAL A 37 4.74 -5.28 5.17
C VAL A 37 4.00 -6.61 5.11
N LYS A 38 4.68 -7.69 5.46
CA LYS A 38 4.05 -9.00 5.58
C LYS A 38 3.23 -9.04 6.86
N VAL A 39 2.02 -9.61 6.78
CA VAL A 39 1.10 -9.68 7.92
C VAL A 39 0.49 -11.07 8.05
N THR A 40 0.19 -11.45 9.27
CA THR A 40 -0.46 -12.72 9.57
C THR A 40 -1.45 -12.55 10.73
N THR A 41 -2.25 -13.58 10.97
CA THR A 41 -3.30 -13.59 12.00
C THR A 41 -2.76 -13.09 13.35
N GLY A 42 -3.50 -12.21 13.97
CA GLY A 42 -3.18 -11.64 15.28
C GLY A 42 -2.37 -10.37 15.24
N GLU A 43 -1.78 -10.03 14.10
CA GLU A 43 -0.98 -8.82 13.99
C GLU A 43 -1.85 -7.58 13.82
N GLN A 44 -1.35 -6.48 14.35
CA GLN A 44 -1.99 -5.18 14.26
C GLN A 44 -1.01 -4.19 13.64
N ILE A 45 -1.50 -3.43 12.68
CA ILE A 45 -0.70 -2.44 11.98
C ILE A 45 -1.31 -1.07 12.17
N ILE A 46 -0.47 -0.11 12.55
CA ILE A 46 -0.88 1.28 12.66
C ILE A 46 -0.44 1.99 11.39
N ILE A 47 -1.40 2.57 10.69
CA ILE A 47 -1.17 3.32 9.47
C ILE A 47 -1.14 4.80 9.81
N PRO A 48 0.03 5.46 9.71
CA PRO A 48 0.12 6.87 10.03
C PRO A 48 -0.70 7.73 9.08
N SER A 49 -1.06 8.93 9.54
CA SER A 49 -1.74 9.90 8.68
C SER A 49 -0.89 10.24 7.46
N GLY A 50 -1.54 10.45 6.33
CA GLY A 50 -0.87 10.78 5.09
C GLY A 50 -0.47 9.60 4.23
N TYR A 51 -0.68 8.37 4.70
CA TYR A 51 -0.40 7.18 3.93
C TYR A 51 -1.66 6.63 3.29
N PHE A 52 -1.53 6.23 2.02
CA PHE A 52 -2.47 5.32 1.40
C PHE A 52 -2.04 3.90 1.70
N TYR A 53 -2.99 2.98 1.81
CA TYR A 53 -2.67 1.59 2.07
C TYR A 53 -3.62 0.65 1.35
N ALA A 54 -3.14 -0.54 1.10
CA ALA A 54 -3.96 -1.63 0.56
C ALA A 54 -3.55 -2.93 1.22
N LEU A 55 -4.53 -3.77 1.46
CA LEU A 55 -4.35 -5.09 2.03
C LEU A 55 -4.52 -6.12 0.90
N VAL A 56 -3.53 -6.97 0.73
CA VAL A 56 -3.51 -7.94 -0.37
C VAL A 56 -3.39 -9.35 0.21
N ASN A 57 -4.31 -10.22 -0.19
CA ASN A 57 -4.25 -11.63 0.18
C ASN A 57 -3.23 -12.34 -0.73
N THR A 58 -2.17 -12.86 -0.14
CA THR A 58 -1.14 -13.60 -0.87
C THR A 58 -1.31 -15.11 -0.78
N ASN A 59 -2.31 -15.58 -0.03
CA ASN A 59 -2.59 -16.99 0.15
C ASN A 59 -3.83 -17.37 -0.66
N LYS A 60 -3.64 -18.15 -1.74
CA LYS A 60 -4.74 -18.56 -2.61
C LYS A 60 -5.68 -19.58 -1.98
N ASP A 61 -5.24 -20.30 -0.94
CA ASP A 61 -5.99 -21.39 -0.33
C ASP A 61 -6.79 -20.96 0.90
N ASP A 62 -6.70 -19.70 1.31
CA ASP A 62 -7.38 -19.18 2.49
C ASP A 62 -7.85 -17.77 2.25
N VAL A 63 -8.68 -17.25 3.15
CA VAL A 63 -9.17 -15.88 3.10
C VAL A 63 -8.38 -15.00 4.05
N LEU A 64 -8.30 -13.74 3.72
CA LEU A 64 -7.70 -12.72 4.57
C LEU A 64 -8.82 -11.85 5.14
N VAL A 65 -8.96 -11.88 6.46
CA VAL A 65 -9.97 -11.11 7.16
C VAL A 65 -9.28 -10.09 8.05
N ALA A 66 -9.64 -8.84 7.87
CA ALA A 66 -9.08 -7.75 8.65
C ALA A 66 -10.17 -6.84 9.19
N GLN A 67 -9.92 -6.29 10.36
CA GLN A 67 -10.77 -5.29 10.97
C GLN A 67 -10.06 -3.95 10.95
N HIS A 68 -10.73 -2.96 10.39
CA HIS A 68 -10.22 -1.60 10.34
C HIS A 68 -10.87 -0.78 11.43
N SER A 69 -10.08 -0.05 12.19
CA SER A 69 -10.59 1.00 13.06
C SER A 69 -10.04 2.33 12.55
N SER A 70 -10.94 3.25 12.31
CA SER A 70 -10.54 4.61 11.96
C SER A 70 -11.42 5.58 12.69
N PRO A 71 -10.89 6.74 13.06
CA PRO A 71 -11.76 7.82 13.49
C PRO A 71 -12.73 8.12 12.36
N ARG A 72 -13.89 8.68 12.68
CA ARG A 72 -14.97 8.98 11.74
C ARG A 72 -14.44 9.68 10.50
N ILE A 73 -14.21 8.93 9.43
CA ILE A 73 -13.86 9.51 8.15
C ILE A 73 -14.99 9.22 7.18
N LYS A 74 -15.56 10.29 6.65
CA LYS A 74 -16.41 10.18 5.49
C LYS A 74 -15.49 10.10 4.28
N ASP A 75 -15.28 8.92 3.77
CA ASP A 75 -14.38 8.72 2.64
C ASP A 75 -14.95 9.24 1.32
N SER A 76 -16.26 9.43 1.26
CA SER A 76 -16.90 9.99 0.08
C SER A 76 -16.49 11.45 -0.09
N GLY A 77 -15.80 11.75 -1.18
CA GLY A 77 -15.37 13.12 -1.49
C GLY A 77 -14.02 13.51 -0.93
N ASN A 78 -13.23 12.58 -0.39
CA ASN A 78 -11.87 12.87 0.00
C ASN A 78 -11.03 13.13 -1.26
N PRO A 79 -10.48 14.35 -1.46
CA PRO A 79 -9.70 14.65 -2.66
C PRO A 79 -8.45 13.78 -2.80
N ASN A 80 -7.93 13.25 -1.70
CA ASN A 80 -6.76 12.39 -1.75
C ASN A 80 -7.01 11.04 -2.43
N SER A 81 -8.24 10.52 -2.37
CA SER A 81 -8.57 9.27 -3.06
C SER A 81 -8.53 9.42 -4.59
N GLN A 82 -8.73 10.64 -5.09
CA GLN A 82 -8.66 10.91 -6.52
C GLN A 82 -7.24 10.75 -7.07
N VAL A 83 -6.23 10.99 -6.25
CA VAL A 83 -4.82 10.85 -6.65
C VAL A 83 -4.53 9.42 -7.10
N LEU A 84 -4.93 8.42 -6.32
CA LEU A 84 -4.71 7.02 -6.69
C LEU A 84 -5.49 6.65 -7.97
N ARG A 85 -6.70 7.15 -8.14
CA ARG A 85 -7.48 6.90 -9.35
C ARG A 85 -6.78 7.47 -10.58
N ASN A 86 -6.29 8.70 -10.50
CA ASN A 86 -5.61 9.36 -11.61
C ASN A 86 -4.31 8.66 -11.97
N MET A 87 -3.62 8.10 -10.98
CA MET A 87 -2.37 7.36 -11.18
C MET A 87 -2.60 5.88 -11.50
N ARG A 88 -3.85 5.43 -11.53
CA ARG A 88 -4.26 4.04 -11.77
C ARG A 88 -3.65 3.07 -10.77
N GLY A 89 -3.70 3.43 -9.49
CA GLY A 89 -3.27 2.61 -8.38
C GLY A 89 -1.97 3.06 -7.74
N PHE A 90 -1.32 2.15 -7.05
CA PHE A 90 -0.08 2.40 -6.33
C PHE A 90 1.13 2.41 -7.28
N ALA A 91 2.26 2.89 -6.78
CA ALA A 91 3.51 2.95 -7.55
C ALA A 91 3.99 1.55 -7.99
N TYR A 92 3.67 0.53 -7.21
CA TYR A 92 3.85 -0.86 -7.59
C TYR A 92 2.53 -1.59 -7.47
N ARG A 93 2.28 -2.50 -8.40
CA ARG A 93 1.12 -3.39 -8.37
C ARG A 93 1.54 -4.75 -7.88
N VAL A 94 0.65 -5.40 -7.13
CA VAL A 94 0.85 -6.78 -6.72
C VAL A 94 0.22 -7.67 -7.76
N VAL A 95 1.01 -8.55 -8.35
CA VAL A 95 0.56 -9.45 -9.40
C VAL A 95 0.94 -10.88 -9.07
N ALA A 96 0.12 -11.83 -9.54
CA ALA A 96 0.44 -13.24 -9.44
C ALA A 96 1.31 -13.64 -10.63
N ALA A 97 2.43 -14.30 -10.34
CA ALA A 97 3.34 -14.79 -11.34
C ALA A 97 3.75 -16.22 -10.96
N ASP A 98 3.44 -17.16 -11.82
CA ASP A 98 3.61 -18.59 -11.56
C ASP A 98 2.91 -19.00 -10.27
N SER A 99 3.60 -19.44 -9.24
CA SER A 99 2.99 -19.85 -7.98
C SER A 99 3.27 -18.88 -6.84
N HIS A 100 3.67 -17.65 -7.15
CA HIS A 100 3.99 -16.64 -6.13
C HIS A 100 3.43 -15.28 -6.49
N VAL A 101 3.49 -14.36 -5.52
CA VAL A 101 3.05 -12.98 -5.67
C VAL A 101 4.28 -12.09 -5.76
N CYS A 102 4.26 -11.13 -6.67
CA CYS A 102 5.39 -10.22 -6.87
C CYS A 102 4.91 -8.82 -7.19
N LEU A 103 5.84 -7.88 -7.25
CA LEU A 103 5.57 -6.49 -7.59
C LEU A 103 5.88 -6.20 -9.05
N GLU A 104 5.04 -5.38 -9.65
CA GLU A 104 5.23 -4.84 -10.99
C GLU A 104 5.15 -3.31 -10.93
N PRO A 105 6.10 -2.59 -11.55
CA PRO A 105 6.07 -1.13 -11.47
C PRO A 105 4.90 -0.54 -12.25
N ASN A 106 4.31 0.51 -11.68
CA ASN A 106 3.29 1.31 -12.35
C ASN A 106 3.99 2.47 -13.07
N LYS A 107 3.99 2.44 -14.38
CA LYS A 107 4.71 3.40 -15.23
C LYS A 107 4.17 4.81 -15.14
N ASN A 108 2.98 5.02 -14.56
CA ASN A 108 2.43 6.35 -14.36
C ASN A 108 3.18 7.14 -13.28
N TYR A 109 3.93 6.47 -12.42
CA TYR A 109 4.73 7.10 -11.39
C TYR A 109 6.11 7.44 -11.93
N LYS A 110 6.56 8.65 -11.61
CA LYS A 110 7.81 9.20 -12.10
C LYS A 110 9.00 8.85 -11.22
N LYS A 111 8.78 8.85 -9.90
CA LYS A 111 9.87 8.69 -8.95
C LYS A 111 9.37 8.16 -7.61
N ILE A 112 10.18 7.29 -6.99
CA ILE A 112 10.03 6.88 -5.61
C ILE A 112 11.28 7.31 -4.87
N LYS A 113 11.14 8.20 -3.88
CA LYS A 113 12.28 8.78 -3.17
C LYS A 113 12.87 7.85 -2.13
N THR A 114 12.02 7.20 -1.34
CA THR A 114 12.47 6.38 -0.24
C THR A 114 11.63 5.12 -0.13
N LEU A 115 12.31 4.00 0.07
CA LEU A 115 11.65 2.79 0.51
C LEU A 115 11.96 2.56 1.96
N LYS A 116 10.92 2.24 2.71
CA LYS A 116 11.10 1.83 4.08
C LYS A 116 11.96 0.57 4.08
N ASP A 117 12.95 0.52 4.95
CA ASP A 117 14.01 -0.50 5.00
C ASP A 117 15.06 -0.39 3.89
N GLY A 118 15.04 0.70 3.11
CA GLY A 118 16.11 1.02 2.17
C GLY A 118 16.21 0.14 0.94
N LYS A 119 15.19 -0.70 0.68
CA LYS A 119 15.23 -1.62 -0.47
C LYS A 119 14.05 -1.41 -1.40
N ILE A 120 14.36 -1.16 -2.67
CA ILE A 120 13.35 -1.23 -3.72
C ILE A 120 13.07 -2.69 -4.01
N PRO A 121 11.83 -3.18 -3.85
CA PRO A 121 11.52 -4.54 -4.25
C PRO A 121 11.85 -4.73 -5.73
N SER A 122 12.57 -5.79 -6.03
CA SER A 122 12.88 -6.11 -7.42
C SER A 122 11.61 -6.52 -8.14
N VAL A 123 11.50 -6.15 -9.40
CA VAL A 123 10.40 -6.62 -10.24
C VAL A 123 10.45 -8.15 -10.29
N GLY A 124 9.32 -8.79 -10.02
CA GLY A 124 9.24 -10.24 -9.97
C GLY A 124 9.71 -10.87 -8.67
N GLN A 125 10.14 -10.07 -7.69
CA GLN A 125 10.55 -10.60 -6.40
C GLN A 125 9.38 -11.30 -5.70
N ASN A 126 9.63 -12.51 -5.18
CA ASN A 126 8.63 -13.26 -4.43
C ASN A 126 8.34 -12.54 -3.11
N LEU A 127 7.06 -12.23 -2.86
CA LEU A 127 6.60 -11.55 -1.65
C LEU A 127 5.96 -12.50 -0.63
N ASP A 128 5.85 -13.78 -0.96
CA ASP A 128 5.24 -14.76 -0.08
C ASP A 128 6.11 -15.13 1.13
#